data_acb9474e0cd7a82af480d5fb81cccdb5
#
_entry.id   acb9474e0cd7a82af480d5fb81cccdb5
#
_cell.length_a   1.000
_cell.length_b   1.000
_cell.length_c   1.000
_cell.angle_alpha   90.00
_cell.angle_beta   90.00
_cell.angle_gamma   90.00
#
_symmetry.space_group_name_H-M   'P 1'
#
loop_
_entity.id
_entity.type
_entity.pdbx_description
1 polymer ?
#
loop_
_entity_poly.entity_id
_entity_poly.type
_entity_poly.pdbx_seq_one_letter_code
_entity_poly.pdbx_strand_id
1 'polypeptide(L)'
;MLPNFIGFFIFTAIPIILGLLISFTDYNGFKWKFVGISNYLKMFGDSQFKAALVNNLVYSVVSVPLTIAFSLILALALNRKLFGGGFFKTVFFFPNLTSMVAIGCIAMLLFQPVDGPVNQALRAIGIAQEHLPKWFMSTKTALLTVIIVVVWKQAGYYMIMFMGGLKSIPKHLYEAAKIDGANSWKLFWHVTWPMLSPTTFMVAILCFIASFQVFDIINVTTQGGPGRSTSVLVFRIYKEAFGEWKMGYASAIAYFLFVIILIITLIQWKGQKNWVNED
;
A
#
# COMPACT_ATOMS: atom_id res chain seq x y z
N MET A 1 -26.14 10.59 -17.60
CA MET A 1 -25.93 9.44 -16.68
C MET A 1 -25.89 8.08 -17.41
N LEU A 2 -26.73 7.84 -18.44
CA LEU A 2 -26.79 6.54 -19.17
C LEU A 2 -25.44 6.03 -19.72
N PRO A 3 -24.59 6.83 -20.40
CA PRO A 3 -23.29 6.36 -20.90
C PRO A 3 -22.33 5.86 -19.81
N ASN A 4 -22.35 6.52 -18.63
CA ASN A 4 -21.53 6.10 -17.48
C ASN A 4 -21.97 4.74 -16.94
N PHE A 5 -23.28 4.50 -16.82
CA PHE A 5 -23.81 3.21 -16.39
C PHE A 5 -23.46 2.09 -17.39
N ILE A 6 -23.60 2.34 -18.68
CA ILE A 6 -23.24 1.38 -19.73
C ILE A 6 -21.74 1.04 -19.62
N GLY A 7 -20.86 2.05 -19.52
CA GLY A 7 -19.42 1.84 -19.35
C GLY A 7 -19.08 1.05 -18.07
N PHE A 8 -19.72 1.37 -16.96
CA PHE A 8 -19.54 0.63 -15.72
C PHE A 8 -19.97 -0.84 -15.85
N PHE A 9 -21.13 -1.11 -16.40
CA PHE A 9 -21.60 -2.48 -16.56
C PHE A 9 -20.70 -3.29 -17.49
N ILE A 10 -20.33 -2.76 -18.66
CA ILE A 10 -19.53 -3.48 -19.66
C ILE A 10 -18.09 -3.70 -19.16
N PHE A 11 -17.45 -2.67 -18.60
CA PHE A 11 -16.02 -2.72 -18.29
C PHE A 11 -15.69 -3.05 -16.82
N THR A 12 -16.69 -3.05 -15.94
CA THR A 12 -16.47 -3.35 -14.52
C THR A 12 -17.35 -4.49 -14.02
N ALA A 13 -18.67 -4.37 -14.11
CA ALA A 13 -19.57 -5.35 -13.51
C ALA A 13 -19.51 -6.71 -14.22
N ILE A 14 -19.58 -6.74 -15.54
CA ILE A 14 -19.54 -8.00 -16.32
C ILE A 14 -18.20 -8.73 -16.12
N PRO A 15 -17.00 -8.11 -16.24
CA PRO A 15 -15.74 -8.80 -15.98
C PRO A 15 -15.63 -9.35 -14.54
N ILE A 16 -16.15 -8.64 -13.55
CA ILE A 16 -16.21 -9.14 -12.18
C ILE A 16 -17.04 -10.42 -12.12
N ILE A 17 -18.27 -10.41 -12.63
CA ILE A 17 -19.15 -11.59 -12.62
C ILE A 17 -18.52 -12.76 -13.38
N LEU A 18 -17.97 -12.49 -14.58
CA LEU A 18 -17.28 -13.52 -15.37
C LEU A 18 -16.08 -14.11 -14.64
N GLY A 19 -15.26 -13.28 -13.98
CA GLY A 19 -14.16 -13.73 -13.13
C GLY A 19 -14.63 -14.66 -12.01
N LEU A 20 -15.77 -14.34 -11.36
CA LEU A 20 -16.38 -15.21 -10.36
C LEU A 20 -16.76 -16.58 -10.97
N LEU A 21 -17.43 -16.58 -12.09
CA LEU A 21 -17.81 -17.83 -12.77
C LEU A 21 -16.58 -18.66 -13.17
N ILE A 22 -15.56 -18.02 -13.71
CA ILE A 22 -14.28 -18.64 -14.06
C ILE A 22 -13.59 -19.26 -12.85
N SER A 23 -13.71 -18.67 -11.66
CA SER A 23 -13.09 -19.21 -10.43
C SER A 23 -13.57 -20.63 -10.05
N PHE A 24 -14.76 -21.02 -10.51
CA PHE A 24 -15.32 -22.38 -10.33
C PHE A 24 -14.98 -23.34 -11.46
N THR A 25 -14.09 -22.94 -12.37
CA THR A 25 -13.70 -23.74 -13.55
C THR A 25 -12.19 -23.99 -13.56
N ASP A 26 -11.76 -25.01 -14.32
CA ASP A 26 -10.35 -25.22 -14.66
C ASP A 26 -10.06 -24.59 -16.03
N TYR A 27 -10.28 -23.25 -16.10
CA TYR A 27 -10.07 -22.50 -17.32
C TYR A 27 -8.60 -22.17 -17.52
N ASN A 28 -8.07 -22.49 -18.71
CA ASN A 28 -6.67 -22.27 -19.10
C ASN A 28 -6.50 -21.39 -20.35
N GLY A 29 -7.51 -20.60 -20.70
CA GLY A 29 -7.50 -19.75 -21.90
C GLY A 29 -8.11 -20.43 -23.15
N PHE A 30 -8.13 -21.77 -23.22
CA PHE A 30 -8.64 -22.52 -24.38
C PHE A 30 -9.77 -23.50 -24.00
N LYS A 31 -9.59 -24.22 -22.91
CA LYS A 31 -10.53 -25.23 -22.44
C LYS A 31 -11.02 -24.82 -21.05
N TRP A 32 -12.27 -25.14 -20.80
CA TRP A 32 -12.85 -24.95 -19.47
C TRP A 32 -13.65 -26.17 -19.07
N LYS A 33 -13.54 -26.53 -17.80
CA LYS A 33 -14.34 -27.59 -17.20
C LYS A 33 -14.82 -27.07 -15.83
N PHE A 34 -16.07 -27.26 -15.53
CA PHE A 34 -16.58 -26.91 -14.20
C PHE A 34 -15.99 -27.82 -13.13
N VAL A 35 -15.36 -27.26 -12.11
CA VAL A 35 -14.70 -27.99 -11.00
C VAL A 35 -15.25 -27.61 -9.62
N GLY A 36 -16.32 -26.81 -9.58
CA GLY A 36 -16.92 -26.35 -8.34
C GLY A 36 -15.90 -25.61 -7.45
N ILE A 37 -15.87 -25.94 -6.17
CA ILE A 37 -15.00 -25.28 -5.17
C ILE A 37 -13.56 -25.81 -5.13
N SER A 38 -13.18 -26.69 -6.06
CA SER A 38 -11.87 -27.37 -6.05
C SER A 38 -10.69 -26.40 -6.05
N ASN A 39 -10.78 -25.28 -6.80
CA ASN A 39 -9.75 -24.24 -6.82
C ASN A 39 -9.54 -23.61 -5.43
N TYR A 40 -10.61 -23.37 -4.69
CA TYR A 40 -10.55 -22.82 -3.35
C TYR A 40 -9.95 -23.81 -2.34
N LEU A 41 -10.30 -25.09 -2.43
CA LEU A 41 -9.70 -26.14 -1.58
C LEU A 41 -8.20 -26.30 -1.86
N LYS A 42 -7.83 -26.33 -3.14
CA LYS A 42 -6.43 -26.38 -3.59
C LYS A 42 -5.63 -25.20 -3.06
N MET A 43 -6.20 -23.98 -3.10
CA MET A 43 -5.56 -22.76 -2.63
C MET A 43 -5.09 -22.88 -1.17
N PHE A 44 -5.92 -23.40 -0.27
CA PHE A 44 -5.55 -23.57 1.13
C PHE A 44 -4.48 -24.65 1.36
N GLY A 45 -4.28 -25.58 0.40
CA GLY A 45 -3.16 -26.52 0.40
C GLY A 45 -1.86 -25.97 -0.19
N ASP A 46 -1.94 -24.92 -0.99
CA ASP A 46 -0.80 -24.38 -1.75
C ASP A 46 0.17 -23.59 -0.87
N SER A 47 1.39 -24.09 -0.75
CA SER A 47 2.46 -23.42 0.01
C SER A 47 2.89 -22.08 -0.58
N GLN A 48 2.72 -21.87 -1.89
CA GLN A 48 3.03 -20.61 -2.55
C GLN A 48 1.97 -19.55 -2.27
N PHE A 49 0.70 -19.94 -2.27
CA PHE A 49 -0.39 -19.08 -1.86
C PHE A 49 -0.24 -18.65 -0.39
N LYS A 50 0.04 -19.61 0.51
CA LYS A 50 0.27 -19.31 1.94
C LYS A 50 1.41 -18.31 2.14
N ALA A 51 2.54 -18.49 1.45
CA ALA A 51 3.66 -17.56 1.50
C ALA A 51 3.25 -16.18 1.00
N ALA A 52 2.51 -16.09 -0.13
CA ALA A 52 2.04 -14.82 -0.68
C ALA A 52 1.05 -14.11 0.27
N LEU A 53 0.17 -14.86 0.92
CA LEU A 53 -0.77 -14.31 1.92
C LEU A 53 -0.02 -13.73 3.13
N VAL A 54 0.92 -14.49 3.70
CA VAL A 54 1.72 -14.04 4.85
C VAL A 54 2.54 -12.80 4.49
N ASN A 55 3.23 -12.81 3.35
CA ASN A 55 3.99 -11.64 2.89
C ASN A 55 3.09 -10.42 2.68
N ASN A 56 1.90 -10.60 2.13
CA ASN A 56 0.95 -9.51 1.93
C ASN A 56 0.46 -8.94 3.26
N LEU A 57 0.18 -9.80 4.25
CA LEU A 57 -0.19 -9.36 5.60
C LEU A 57 0.95 -8.60 6.27
N VAL A 58 2.18 -9.15 6.26
CA VAL A 58 3.37 -8.47 6.81
C VAL A 58 3.60 -7.13 6.10
N TYR A 59 3.51 -7.11 4.77
CA TYR A 59 3.62 -5.90 3.98
C TYR A 59 2.60 -4.85 4.41
N SER A 60 1.32 -5.22 4.53
CA SER A 60 0.25 -4.29 4.90
C SER A 60 0.39 -3.78 6.33
N VAL A 61 0.67 -4.68 7.29
CA VAL A 61 0.82 -4.31 8.71
C VAL A 61 2.01 -3.36 8.93
N VAL A 62 3.07 -3.46 8.13
CA VAL A 62 4.25 -2.59 8.24
C VAL A 62 4.10 -1.33 7.40
N SER A 63 3.71 -1.46 6.11
CA SER A 63 3.68 -0.32 5.20
C SER A 63 2.59 0.70 5.53
N VAL A 64 1.41 0.25 5.97
CA VAL A 64 0.27 1.16 6.23
C VAL A 64 0.56 2.12 7.39
N PRO A 65 0.96 1.65 8.60
CA PRO A 65 1.30 2.56 9.69
C PRO A 65 2.48 3.48 9.35
N LEU A 66 3.51 2.96 8.67
CA LEU A 66 4.66 3.78 8.25
C LEU A 66 4.26 4.87 7.26
N THR A 67 3.40 4.54 6.29
CA THR A 67 2.89 5.53 5.31
C THR A 67 2.07 6.61 6.01
N ILE A 68 1.16 6.23 6.90
CA ILE A 68 0.34 7.17 7.67
C ILE A 68 1.23 8.07 8.53
N ALA A 69 2.15 7.49 9.31
CA ALA A 69 3.03 8.24 10.19
C ALA A 69 3.92 9.21 9.40
N PHE A 70 4.57 8.73 8.34
CA PHE A 70 5.47 9.56 7.55
C PHE A 70 4.72 10.69 6.82
N SER A 71 3.54 10.40 6.26
CA SER A 71 2.69 11.40 5.60
C SER A 71 2.18 12.46 6.58
N LEU A 72 1.80 12.05 7.80
CA LEU A 72 1.36 12.98 8.84
C LEU A 72 2.50 13.88 9.31
N ILE A 73 3.69 13.31 9.53
CA ILE A 73 4.89 14.09 9.90
C ILE A 73 5.19 15.14 8.84
N LEU A 74 5.18 14.75 7.56
CA LEU A 74 5.37 15.68 6.44
C LEU A 74 4.29 16.77 6.41
N ALA A 75 3.02 16.40 6.61
CA ALA A 75 1.91 17.33 6.63
C ALA A 75 2.04 18.35 7.77
N LEU A 76 2.39 17.91 8.98
CA LEU A 76 2.61 18.78 10.14
C LEU A 76 3.80 19.73 9.92
N ALA A 77 4.90 19.21 9.36
CA ALA A 77 6.07 20.02 9.05
C ALA A 77 5.78 21.10 8.00
N LEU A 78 5.08 20.75 6.91
CA LEU A 78 4.83 21.62 5.77
C LEU A 78 3.54 22.45 5.88
N ASN A 79 2.72 22.24 6.93
CA ASN A 79 1.55 23.07 7.21
C ASN A 79 1.91 24.43 7.82
N ARG A 80 3.14 24.57 8.34
CA ARG A 80 3.66 25.85 8.85
C ARG A 80 3.97 26.80 7.70
N LYS A 81 4.00 28.11 7.98
CA LYS A 81 4.48 29.12 7.03
C LYS A 81 6.00 28.99 6.86
N LEU A 82 6.43 28.15 5.93
CA LEU A 82 7.84 27.96 5.59
C LEU A 82 8.17 28.76 4.32
N PHE A 83 9.37 29.38 4.32
CA PHE A 83 9.94 29.93 3.09
C PHE A 83 10.09 28.79 2.06
N GLY A 84 9.57 28.96 0.86
CA GLY A 84 9.60 27.89 -0.16
C GLY A 84 8.66 26.71 0.11
N GLY A 85 7.69 26.81 1.05
CA GLY A 85 6.79 25.72 1.41
C GLY A 85 6.03 25.10 0.21
N GLY A 86 5.73 25.89 -0.82
CA GLY A 86 5.15 25.38 -2.07
C GLY A 86 6.10 24.44 -2.81
N PHE A 87 7.37 24.80 -2.92
CA PHE A 87 8.39 23.96 -3.53
C PHE A 87 8.54 22.60 -2.82
N PHE A 88 8.66 22.58 -1.49
CA PHE A 88 8.76 21.33 -0.74
C PHE A 88 7.53 20.44 -0.91
N LYS A 89 6.32 21.00 -0.93
CA LYS A 89 5.09 20.24 -1.21
C LYS A 89 5.15 19.57 -2.57
N THR A 90 5.61 20.28 -3.58
CA THR A 90 5.79 19.74 -4.94
C THR A 90 6.83 18.63 -4.96
N VAL A 91 7.98 18.82 -4.32
CA VAL A 91 9.07 17.82 -4.26
C VAL A 91 8.59 16.52 -3.60
N PHE A 92 7.88 16.59 -2.48
CA PHE A 92 7.37 15.39 -1.83
C PHE A 92 6.19 14.74 -2.55
N PHE A 93 5.40 15.51 -3.30
CA PHE A 93 4.29 14.98 -4.09
C PHE A 93 4.75 14.38 -5.43
N PHE A 94 5.81 14.91 -6.01
CA PHE A 94 6.29 14.54 -7.35
C PHE A 94 6.53 13.02 -7.54
N PRO A 95 7.12 12.27 -6.59
CA PRO A 95 7.29 10.82 -6.72
C PRO A 95 5.98 10.08 -6.95
N ASN A 96 4.86 10.57 -6.43
CA ASN A 96 3.56 9.93 -6.63
C ASN A 96 3.06 10.00 -8.08
N LEU A 97 3.44 11.04 -8.83
CA LEU A 97 3.08 11.21 -10.25
C LEU A 97 3.90 10.30 -11.16
N THR A 98 5.05 9.83 -10.71
CA THR A 98 5.95 8.98 -11.49
C THR A 98 5.44 7.53 -11.52
N SER A 99 5.60 6.85 -12.66
CA SER A 99 5.28 5.42 -12.77
C SER A 99 6.01 4.58 -11.71
N MET A 100 5.29 3.63 -11.09
CA MET A 100 5.89 2.70 -10.13
C MET A 100 6.99 1.84 -10.77
N VAL A 101 6.86 1.51 -12.06
CA VAL A 101 7.87 0.78 -12.82
C VAL A 101 9.17 1.58 -12.90
N ALA A 102 9.10 2.86 -13.27
CA ALA A 102 10.28 3.73 -13.33
C ALA A 102 10.95 3.87 -11.95
N ILE A 103 10.16 4.07 -10.90
CA ILE A 103 10.66 4.11 -9.52
C ILE A 103 11.32 2.80 -9.12
N GLY A 104 10.74 1.66 -9.51
CA GLY A 104 11.33 0.34 -9.27
C GLY A 104 12.69 0.17 -9.92
N CYS A 105 12.84 0.58 -11.19
CA CYS A 105 14.13 0.55 -11.90
C CYS A 105 15.16 1.44 -11.20
N ILE A 106 14.80 2.66 -10.81
CA ILE A 106 15.69 3.56 -10.07
C ILE A 106 16.06 2.95 -8.71
N ALA A 107 15.10 2.38 -8.00
CA ALA A 107 15.35 1.73 -6.72
C ALA A 107 16.33 0.56 -6.84
N MET A 108 16.25 -0.25 -7.90
CA MET A 108 17.22 -1.34 -8.14
C MET A 108 18.65 -0.80 -8.27
N LEU A 109 18.85 0.35 -8.90
CA LEU A 109 20.15 0.99 -9.00
C LEU A 109 20.62 1.58 -7.67
N LEU A 110 19.73 2.29 -6.95
CA LEU A 110 20.06 2.92 -5.68
C LEU A 110 20.41 1.92 -4.59
N PHE A 111 19.66 0.80 -4.53
CA PHE A 111 19.79 -0.26 -3.53
C PHE A 111 20.63 -1.45 -4.02
N GLN A 112 21.50 -1.25 -5.01
CA GLN A 112 22.45 -2.28 -5.44
C GLN A 112 23.43 -2.61 -4.31
N PRO A 113 23.69 -3.90 -3.96
CA PRO A 113 24.46 -4.26 -2.77
C PRO A 113 25.93 -3.86 -2.80
N VAL A 114 26.58 -3.88 -3.99
CA VAL A 114 28.03 -3.64 -4.10
C VAL A 114 28.31 -2.16 -4.31
N ASP A 115 27.80 -1.58 -5.39
CA ASP A 115 28.15 -0.22 -5.83
C ASP A 115 26.99 0.76 -5.75
N GLY A 116 25.85 0.36 -5.15
CA GLY A 116 24.67 1.21 -5.01
C GLY A 116 24.96 2.43 -4.12
N PRO A 117 24.44 3.64 -4.50
CA PRO A 117 24.64 4.87 -3.76
C PRO A 117 24.27 4.77 -2.29
N VAL A 118 23.22 4.01 -1.94
CA VAL A 118 22.81 3.83 -0.54
C VAL A 118 23.88 3.11 0.26
N ASN A 119 24.45 2.01 -0.26
CA ASN A 119 25.53 1.30 0.44
C ASN A 119 26.84 2.09 0.44
N GLN A 120 27.12 2.91 -0.58
CA GLN A 120 28.24 3.84 -0.55
C GLN A 120 28.09 4.87 0.59
N ALA A 121 26.90 5.45 0.77
CA ALA A 121 26.63 6.37 1.85
C ALA A 121 26.76 5.69 3.22
N LEU A 122 26.28 4.44 3.37
CA LEU A 122 26.42 3.66 4.60
C LEU A 122 27.90 3.37 4.94
N ARG A 123 28.72 3.08 3.93
CA ARG A 123 30.18 2.95 4.13
C ARG A 123 30.84 4.26 4.55
N ALA A 124 30.42 5.38 3.95
CA ALA A 124 30.98 6.70 4.28
C ALA A 124 30.74 7.11 5.74
N ILE A 125 29.66 6.62 6.37
CA ILE A 125 29.38 6.81 7.80
C ILE A 125 29.99 5.72 8.70
N GLY A 126 30.85 4.81 8.14
CA GLY A 126 31.62 3.85 8.92
C GLY A 126 31.02 2.46 9.06
N ILE A 127 29.95 2.10 8.34
CA ILE A 127 29.41 0.75 8.38
C ILE A 127 30.32 -0.19 7.57
N ALA A 128 30.82 -1.24 8.23
CA ALA A 128 31.69 -2.23 7.61
C ALA A 128 30.97 -2.99 6.46
N GLN A 129 31.74 -3.36 5.43
CA GLN A 129 31.20 -4.01 4.23
C GLN A 129 30.38 -5.28 4.52
N GLU A 130 30.79 -6.05 5.51
CA GLU A 130 30.13 -7.30 5.94
C GLU A 130 28.75 -7.09 6.56
N HIS A 131 28.49 -5.89 7.09
CA HIS A 131 27.20 -5.51 7.71
C HIS A 131 26.26 -4.77 6.76
N LEU A 132 26.69 -4.50 5.51
CA LEU A 132 25.85 -3.81 4.55
C LEU A 132 24.65 -4.66 4.11
N PRO A 133 23.46 -4.07 4.04
CA PRO A 133 22.27 -4.79 3.59
C PRO A 133 22.40 -5.22 2.11
N LYS A 134 21.91 -6.42 1.82
CA LYS A 134 21.80 -6.90 0.43
C LYS A 134 20.47 -6.49 -0.24
N TRP A 135 19.69 -5.64 0.42
CA TRP A 135 18.46 -5.03 -0.06
C TRP A 135 17.53 -6.02 -0.77
N PHE A 136 17.25 -5.83 -2.05
CA PHE A 136 16.40 -6.71 -2.86
C PHE A 136 16.96 -8.13 -3.04
N MET A 137 18.26 -8.35 -2.83
CA MET A 137 18.91 -9.64 -3.04
C MET A 137 18.96 -10.54 -1.81
N SER A 138 18.34 -10.16 -0.69
CA SER A 138 18.28 -10.98 0.52
C SER A 138 16.83 -11.26 0.93
N THR A 139 16.53 -12.50 1.28
CA THR A 139 15.21 -12.90 1.81
C THR A 139 14.79 -12.13 3.06
N LYS A 140 15.77 -11.65 3.85
CA LYS A 140 15.51 -10.90 5.09
C LYS A 140 15.18 -9.43 4.83
N THR A 141 15.72 -8.84 3.76
CA THR A 141 15.62 -7.39 3.53
C THR A 141 14.75 -7.01 2.33
N ALA A 142 14.50 -7.93 1.40
CA ALA A 142 13.83 -7.60 0.15
C ALA A 142 12.42 -6.99 0.35
N LEU A 143 11.59 -7.59 1.21
CA LEU A 143 10.26 -7.06 1.47
C LEU A 143 10.30 -5.69 2.16
N LEU A 144 11.23 -5.49 3.11
CA LEU A 144 11.44 -4.21 3.77
C LEU A 144 11.89 -3.14 2.78
N THR A 145 12.78 -3.49 1.84
CA THR A 145 13.23 -2.56 0.80
C THR A 145 12.06 -2.11 -0.10
N VAL A 146 11.19 -3.05 -0.50
CA VAL A 146 9.95 -2.74 -1.22
C VAL A 146 9.10 -1.77 -0.40
N ILE A 147 8.90 -2.03 0.90
CA ILE A 147 8.13 -1.17 1.80
C ILE A 147 8.71 0.25 1.85
N ILE A 148 10.02 0.41 2.03
CA ILE A 148 10.69 1.71 2.09
C ILE A 148 10.42 2.53 0.81
N VAL A 149 10.57 1.91 -0.36
CA VAL A 149 10.34 2.59 -1.65
C VAL A 149 8.89 3.02 -1.80
N VAL A 150 7.94 2.14 -1.45
CA VAL A 150 6.52 2.43 -1.60
C VAL A 150 6.05 3.49 -0.60
N VAL A 151 6.48 3.41 0.66
CA VAL A 151 6.17 4.42 1.69
C VAL A 151 6.67 5.79 1.24
N TRP A 152 7.92 5.90 0.79
CA TRP A 152 8.47 7.16 0.27
C TRP A 152 7.66 7.70 -0.91
N LYS A 153 7.30 6.84 -1.87
CA LYS A 153 6.53 7.24 -3.06
C LYS A 153 5.14 7.75 -2.70
N GLN A 154 4.43 7.06 -1.82
CA GLN A 154 3.03 7.35 -1.50
C GLN A 154 2.87 8.47 -0.46
N ALA A 155 3.90 8.73 0.33
CA ALA A 155 3.83 9.68 1.45
C ALA A 155 3.35 11.08 1.02
N GLY A 156 3.80 11.58 -0.12
CA GLY A 156 3.39 12.89 -0.62
C GLY A 156 1.91 13.00 -0.96
N TYR A 157 1.31 11.93 -1.46
CA TYR A 157 -0.12 11.88 -1.75
C TYR A 157 -0.95 12.00 -0.47
N TYR A 158 -0.66 11.16 0.51
CA TYR A 158 -1.38 11.17 1.79
C TYR A 158 -1.03 12.40 2.65
N MET A 159 0.16 12.97 2.50
CA MET A 159 0.53 14.26 3.09
C MET A 159 -0.45 15.36 2.66
N ILE A 160 -0.81 15.44 1.39
CA ILE A 160 -1.77 16.45 0.91
C ILE A 160 -3.15 16.23 1.53
N MET A 161 -3.59 14.99 1.69
CA MET A 161 -4.85 14.66 2.36
C MET A 161 -4.83 15.13 3.83
N PHE A 162 -3.75 14.82 4.57
CA PHE A 162 -3.59 15.30 5.94
C PHE A 162 -3.51 16.83 6.02
N MET A 163 -2.87 17.49 5.05
CA MET A 163 -2.87 18.97 5.00
C MET A 163 -4.27 19.55 4.78
N GLY A 164 -5.12 18.86 4.01
CA GLY A 164 -6.54 19.21 3.89
C GLY A 164 -7.25 19.12 5.24
N GLY A 165 -7.11 17.99 5.93
CA GLY A 165 -7.67 17.79 7.26
C GLY A 165 -7.14 18.78 8.31
N LEU A 166 -5.82 19.09 8.31
CA LEU A 166 -5.25 20.09 9.20
C LEU A 166 -5.83 21.50 8.99
N LYS A 167 -6.19 21.86 7.77
CA LYS A 167 -6.80 23.15 7.46
C LYS A 167 -8.27 23.24 7.84
N SER A 168 -8.98 22.14 7.93
CA SER A 168 -10.39 22.09 8.33
C SER A 168 -10.58 22.26 9.84
N ILE A 169 -9.52 22.07 10.65
CA ILE A 169 -9.59 22.24 12.10
C ILE A 169 -9.81 23.72 12.44
N PRO A 170 -10.90 24.06 13.19
CA PRO A 170 -11.19 25.43 13.57
C PRO A 170 -10.11 26.04 14.45
N LYS A 171 -9.67 27.28 14.13
CA LYS A 171 -8.58 27.95 14.86
C LYS A 171 -8.92 28.19 16.33
N HIS A 172 -10.19 28.45 16.66
CA HIS A 172 -10.63 28.72 18.02
C HIS A 172 -10.31 27.55 18.98
N LEU A 173 -10.29 26.31 18.51
CA LEU A 173 -9.91 25.16 19.33
C LEU A 173 -8.43 25.24 19.79
N TYR A 174 -7.56 25.68 18.90
CA TYR A 174 -6.14 25.91 19.24
C TYR A 174 -5.95 27.12 20.16
N GLU A 175 -6.75 28.17 19.99
CA GLU A 175 -6.72 29.37 20.82
C GLU A 175 -7.21 29.07 22.23
N ALA A 176 -8.34 28.38 22.38
CA ALA A 176 -8.85 27.94 23.67
C ALA A 176 -7.84 27.07 24.45
N ALA A 177 -7.31 26.03 23.79
CA ALA A 177 -6.33 25.15 24.40
C ALA A 177 -5.03 25.89 24.81
N LYS A 178 -4.62 26.95 24.08
CA LYS A 178 -3.48 27.78 24.49
C LYS A 178 -3.78 28.64 25.70
N ILE A 179 -5.01 29.17 25.82
CA ILE A 179 -5.46 29.91 27.01
C ILE A 179 -5.40 28.98 28.25
N ASP A 180 -5.76 27.71 28.08
CA ASP A 180 -5.68 26.67 29.10
C ASP A 180 -4.23 26.19 29.38
N GLY A 181 -3.21 26.83 28.77
CA GLY A 181 -1.80 26.53 29.00
C GLY A 181 -1.28 25.26 28.29
N ALA A 182 -1.93 24.82 27.21
CA ALA A 182 -1.48 23.65 26.46
C ALA A 182 -0.20 23.98 25.65
N ASN A 183 0.83 23.18 25.85
CA ASN A 183 2.05 23.20 25.01
C ASN A 183 1.81 22.46 23.68
N SER A 184 2.79 22.52 22.75
CA SER A 184 2.66 21.91 21.41
C SER A 184 2.36 20.40 21.43
N TRP A 185 2.87 19.66 22.43
CA TRP A 185 2.61 18.23 22.59
C TRP A 185 1.17 17.96 23.03
N LYS A 186 0.66 18.73 24.00
CA LYS A 186 -0.74 18.67 24.43
C LYS A 186 -1.69 19.09 23.31
N LEU A 187 -1.37 20.15 22.56
CA LEU A 187 -2.12 20.57 21.37
C LEU A 187 -2.24 19.47 20.32
N PHE A 188 -1.14 18.75 20.06
CA PHE A 188 -1.16 17.65 19.11
C PHE A 188 -2.11 16.54 19.57
N TRP A 189 -1.97 16.03 20.80
CA TRP A 189 -2.71 14.86 21.26
C TRP A 189 -4.15 15.15 21.63
N HIS A 190 -4.51 16.37 22.09
CA HIS A 190 -5.86 16.69 22.55
C HIS A 190 -6.69 17.50 21.54
N VAL A 191 -6.04 18.14 20.57
CA VAL A 191 -6.75 18.91 19.54
C VAL A 191 -6.49 18.34 18.14
N THR A 192 -5.21 18.33 17.71
CA THR A 192 -4.87 18.00 16.31
C THR A 192 -5.21 16.56 15.96
N TRP A 193 -4.74 15.60 16.77
CA TRP A 193 -4.92 14.17 16.51
C TRP A 193 -6.40 13.73 16.54
N PRO A 194 -7.21 14.10 17.53
CA PRO A 194 -8.63 13.80 17.54
C PRO A 194 -9.40 14.41 16.36
N MET A 195 -9.13 15.69 16.04
CA MET A 195 -9.77 16.38 14.92
C MET A 195 -9.31 15.88 13.55
N LEU A 196 -8.16 15.22 13.46
CA LEU A 196 -7.70 14.53 12.24
C LEU A 196 -8.24 13.11 12.10
N SER A 197 -9.00 12.61 13.08
CA SER A 197 -9.49 11.22 13.05
C SER A 197 -10.28 10.88 11.78
N PRO A 198 -11.17 11.74 11.21
CA PRO A 198 -11.86 11.43 9.95
C PRO A 198 -10.88 11.30 8.77
N THR A 199 -9.90 12.20 8.70
CA THR A 199 -8.87 12.17 7.64
C THR A 199 -7.98 10.93 7.80
N THR A 200 -7.56 10.63 9.03
CA THR A 200 -6.72 9.45 9.33
C THR A 200 -7.45 8.17 8.97
N PHE A 201 -8.75 8.09 9.26
CA PHE A 201 -9.59 6.97 8.88
C PHE A 201 -9.63 6.78 7.35
N MET A 202 -9.90 7.85 6.61
CA MET A 202 -9.93 7.81 5.14
C MET A 202 -8.58 7.38 4.56
N VAL A 203 -7.48 7.94 5.07
CA VAL A 203 -6.13 7.57 4.66
C VAL A 203 -5.85 6.11 4.99
N ALA A 204 -6.24 5.62 6.17
CA ALA A 204 -6.05 4.23 6.56
C ALA A 204 -6.78 3.25 5.62
N ILE A 205 -8.04 3.52 5.26
CA ILE A 205 -8.79 2.69 4.30
C ILE A 205 -8.05 2.64 2.96
N LEU A 206 -7.69 3.80 2.40
CA LEU A 206 -7.01 3.87 1.11
C LEU A 206 -5.64 3.17 1.14
N CYS A 207 -4.87 3.35 2.20
CA CYS A 207 -3.59 2.67 2.39
C CYS A 207 -3.76 1.14 2.47
N PHE A 208 -4.76 0.65 3.21
CA PHE A 208 -5.03 -0.79 3.31
C PHE A 208 -5.41 -1.38 1.95
N ILE A 209 -6.35 -0.77 1.24
CA ILE A 209 -6.73 -1.22 -0.10
C ILE A 209 -5.50 -1.27 -1.02
N ALA A 210 -4.71 -0.18 -1.06
CA ALA A 210 -3.50 -0.10 -1.88
C ALA A 210 -2.46 -1.15 -1.48
N SER A 211 -2.31 -1.46 -0.20
CA SER A 211 -1.31 -2.43 0.30
C SER A 211 -1.62 -3.87 -0.12
N PHE A 212 -2.90 -4.23 -0.23
CA PHE A 212 -3.29 -5.55 -0.73
C PHE A 212 -3.23 -5.68 -2.26
N GLN A 213 -3.16 -4.54 -2.97
CA GLN A 213 -3.09 -4.47 -4.44
C GLN A 213 -1.66 -4.22 -4.95
N VAL A 214 -0.65 -4.29 -4.08
CA VAL A 214 0.74 -4.09 -4.48
C VAL A 214 1.17 -5.14 -5.51
N PHE A 215 1.70 -4.68 -6.66
CA PHE A 215 2.13 -5.54 -7.76
C PHE A 215 3.35 -4.99 -8.49
N ASP A 216 3.25 -3.79 -9.09
CA ASP A 216 4.21 -3.25 -10.05
C ASP A 216 5.64 -3.25 -9.53
N ILE A 217 5.86 -2.76 -8.31
CA ILE A 217 7.19 -2.69 -7.71
C ILE A 217 7.80 -4.08 -7.54
N ILE A 218 7.00 -5.06 -7.09
CA ILE A 218 7.47 -6.43 -6.90
C ILE A 218 7.77 -7.10 -8.23
N ASN A 219 6.90 -6.90 -9.22
CA ASN A 219 7.09 -7.46 -10.55
C ASN A 219 8.36 -6.94 -11.24
N VAL A 220 8.66 -5.65 -11.07
CA VAL A 220 9.84 -5.02 -11.70
C VAL A 220 11.13 -5.32 -10.94
N THR A 221 11.10 -5.31 -9.59
CA THR A 221 12.33 -5.39 -8.79
C THR A 221 12.74 -6.82 -8.44
N THR A 222 11.85 -7.57 -7.82
CA THR A 222 12.19 -8.86 -7.19
C THR A 222 11.55 -10.07 -7.87
N GLN A 223 10.51 -9.87 -8.66
CA GLN A 223 9.71 -10.94 -9.25
C GLN A 223 9.26 -12.01 -8.22
N GLY A 224 8.90 -11.53 -7.02
CA GLY A 224 8.49 -12.37 -5.90
C GLY A 224 9.63 -12.98 -5.08
N GLY A 225 10.90 -12.78 -5.49
CA GLY A 225 12.11 -13.33 -4.87
C GLY A 225 12.81 -12.38 -3.89
N PRO A 226 13.99 -12.78 -3.39
CA PRO A 226 14.62 -14.11 -3.47
C PRO A 226 13.79 -15.22 -2.83
N GLY A 227 13.82 -16.40 -3.40
CA GLY A 227 12.95 -17.49 -2.98
C GLY A 227 11.46 -17.13 -3.14
N ARG A 228 10.78 -16.80 -2.06
CA ARG A 228 9.36 -16.38 -2.05
C ARG A 228 9.15 -15.16 -1.15
N SER A 229 10.22 -14.47 -0.75
CA SER A 229 10.19 -13.47 0.33
C SER A 229 9.41 -12.20 0.00
N THR A 230 9.16 -11.92 -1.27
CA THR A 230 8.36 -10.77 -1.71
C THR A 230 7.16 -11.16 -2.56
N SER A 231 6.87 -12.46 -2.70
CA SER A 231 5.67 -12.91 -3.40
C SER A 231 4.43 -12.46 -2.63
N VAL A 232 3.55 -11.70 -3.26
CA VAL A 232 2.27 -11.20 -2.73
C VAL A 232 1.11 -11.74 -3.57
N LEU A 233 -0.12 -11.57 -3.08
CA LEU A 233 -1.31 -12.18 -3.70
C LEU A 233 -1.50 -11.73 -5.15
N VAL A 234 -1.40 -10.42 -5.46
CA VAL A 234 -1.59 -9.93 -6.84
C VAL A 234 -0.49 -10.44 -7.77
N PHE A 235 0.77 -10.50 -7.31
CA PHE A 235 1.84 -11.11 -8.08
C PHE A 235 1.60 -12.61 -8.33
N ARG A 236 1.07 -13.32 -7.34
CA ARG A 236 0.69 -14.73 -7.49
C ARG A 236 -0.45 -14.92 -8.50
N ILE A 237 -1.50 -14.08 -8.44
CA ILE A 237 -2.60 -14.08 -9.42
C ILE A 237 -2.04 -13.90 -10.83
N TYR A 238 -1.18 -12.90 -11.03
CA TYR A 238 -0.55 -12.64 -12.32
C TYR A 238 0.24 -13.85 -12.83
N LYS A 239 1.07 -14.44 -11.98
CA LYS A 239 1.90 -15.59 -12.35
C LYS A 239 1.07 -16.82 -12.70
N GLU A 240 0.01 -17.12 -11.93
CA GLU A 240 -0.89 -18.24 -12.22
C GLU A 240 -1.70 -18.01 -13.51
N ALA A 241 -2.21 -16.78 -13.72
CA ALA A 241 -3.02 -16.48 -14.89
C ALA A 241 -2.21 -16.44 -16.17
N PHE A 242 -1.10 -15.71 -16.18
CA PHE A 242 -0.35 -15.37 -17.41
C PHE A 242 0.96 -16.15 -17.57
N GLY A 243 1.54 -16.63 -16.47
CA GLY A 243 2.75 -17.47 -16.51
C GLY A 243 2.42 -18.96 -16.63
N GLU A 244 1.42 -19.43 -15.91
CA GLU A 244 1.07 -20.86 -15.84
C GLU A 244 -0.24 -21.21 -16.54
N TRP A 245 -0.94 -20.24 -17.12
CA TRP A 245 -2.21 -20.41 -17.82
C TRP A 245 -3.31 -21.08 -16.99
N LYS A 246 -3.27 -20.95 -15.67
CA LYS A 246 -4.26 -21.46 -14.72
C LYS A 246 -5.26 -20.37 -14.32
N MET A 247 -6.01 -19.85 -15.32
CA MET A 247 -6.87 -18.68 -15.12
C MET A 247 -8.00 -18.94 -14.12
N GLY A 248 -8.56 -20.18 -14.07
CA GLY A 248 -9.56 -20.55 -13.09
C GLY A 248 -9.03 -20.47 -11.65
N TYR A 249 -7.83 -20.98 -11.41
CA TYR A 249 -7.18 -20.91 -10.09
C TYR A 249 -6.77 -19.48 -9.73
N ALA A 250 -6.22 -18.71 -10.67
CA ALA A 250 -5.90 -17.31 -10.48
C ALA A 250 -7.14 -16.48 -10.11
N SER A 251 -8.28 -16.73 -10.76
CA SER A 251 -9.55 -16.10 -10.44
C SER A 251 -10.02 -16.44 -9.02
N ALA A 252 -9.83 -17.68 -8.56
CA ALA A 252 -10.17 -18.05 -7.18
C ALA A 252 -9.32 -17.27 -6.16
N ILE A 253 -8.01 -17.10 -6.41
CA ILE A 253 -7.14 -16.27 -5.56
C ILE A 253 -7.59 -14.80 -5.59
N ALA A 254 -7.97 -14.27 -6.77
CA ALA A 254 -8.45 -12.89 -6.90
C ALA A 254 -9.75 -12.65 -6.10
N TYR A 255 -10.69 -13.59 -6.14
CA TYR A 255 -11.90 -13.49 -5.33
C TYR A 255 -11.65 -13.64 -3.83
N PHE A 256 -10.72 -14.48 -3.45
CA PHE A 256 -10.28 -14.55 -2.06
C PHE A 256 -9.68 -13.21 -1.59
N LEU A 257 -8.83 -12.59 -2.40
CA LEU A 257 -8.29 -11.25 -2.14
C LEU A 257 -9.40 -10.20 -2.02
N PHE A 258 -10.36 -10.22 -2.94
CA PHE A 258 -11.52 -9.32 -2.89
C PHE A 258 -12.30 -9.45 -1.57
N VAL A 259 -12.56 -10.69 -1.13
CA VAL A 259 -13.28 -10.94 0.14
C VAL A 259 -12.47 -10.44 1.34
N ILE A 260 -11.14 -10.64 1.37
CA ILE A 260 -10.29 -10.10 2.43
C ILE A 260 -10.39 -8.57 2.50
N ILE A 261 -10.21 -7.89 1.36
CA ILE A 261 -10.28 -6.42 1.30
C ILE A 261 -11.67 -5.95 1.76
N LEU A 262 -12.74 -6.60 1.31
CA LEU A 262 -14.10 -6.29 1.71
C LEU A 262 -14.30 -6.42 3.23
N ILE A 263 -13.85 -7.54 3.81
CA ILE A 263 -13.96 -7.78 5.26
C ILE A 263 -13.19 -6.72 6.04
N ILE A 264 -11.95 -6.43 5.68
CA ILE A 264 -11.13 -5.41 6.34
C ILE A 264 -11.80 -4.04 6.25
N THR A 265 -12.30 -3.66 5.07
CA THR A 265 -12.99 -2.38 4.86
C THR A 265 -14.26 -2.28 5.70
N LEU A 266 -15.05 -3.36 5.78
CA LEU A 266 -16.25 -3.40 6.61
C LEU A 266 -15.93 -3.32 8.11
N ILE A 267 -14.86 -3.97 8.56
CA ILE A 267 -14.39 -3.87 9.95
C ILE A 267 -13.96 -2.44 10.26
N GLN A 268 -13.18 -1.83 9.37
CA GLN A 268 -12.76 -0.43 9.51
C GLN A 268 -13.96 0.49 9.58
N TRP A 269 -14.92 0.33 8.67
CA TRP A 269 -16.13 1.18 8.63
C TRP A 269 -16.99 1.04 9.89
N LYS A 270 -17.20 -0.18 10.38
CA LYS A 270 -17.90 -0.37 11.66
C LYS A 270 -17.13 0.22 12.85
N GLY A 271 -15.81 0.16 12.82
CA GLY A 271 -14.94 0.76 13.84
C GLY A 271 -14.96 2.29 13.84
N GLN A 272 -15.31 2.95 12.73
CA GLN A 272 -15.34 4.41 12.60
C GLN A 272 -16.12 5.09 13.74
N LYS A 273 -17.28 4.56 14.09
CA LYS A 273 -18.17 5.13 15.11
C LYS A 273 -17.54 5.27 16.50
N ASN A 274 -16.44 4.54 16.78
CA ASN A 274 -15.84 4.50 18.10
C ASN A 274 -14.63 5.43 18.25
N TRP A 275 -14.05 5.93 17.16
CA TRP A 275 -12.80 6.70 17.21
C TRP A 275 -12.73 7.90 16.24
N VAL A 276 -13.73 8.08 15.38
CA VAL A 276 -13.83 9.26 14.52
C VAL A 276 -14.74 10.28 15.22
N ASN A 277 -14.17 11.45 15.52
CA ASN A 277 -14.92 12.58 16.04
C ASN A 277 -15.48 13.36 14.86
N GLU A 278 -16.79 13.42 14.75
CA GLU A 278 -17.54 14.15 13.71
C GLU A 278 -18.09 15.51 14.22
N ASP A 279 -17.88 15.83 15.53
CA ASP A 279 -18.38 17.05 16.20
C ASP A 279 -17.33 18.17 16.23
#